data_7292f1d51aca0534e5bc0eb5f4039ccb
#
_entry.id   7292f1d51aca0534e5bc0eb5f4039ccb
#
_cell.length_a   1.000
_cell.length_b   1.000
_cell.length_c   1.000
_cell.angle_alpha   90.00
_cell.angle_beta   90.00
_cell.angle_gamma   90.00
#
_symmetry.space_group_name_H-M   'P 1'
#
loop_
_entity.id
_entity.type
_entity.pdbx_description
1 polymer ?
#
loop_
_entity_poly.entity_id
_entity_poly.type
_entity_poly.pdbx_seq_one_letter_code
_entity_poly.pdbx_strand_id
1 'polypeptide(L)'
;MVDENMPPEHRALAELHNALLNELATEIRTVLKGKAGNELSQSERRMFVRVTFASIEALIFVMKQIALVAHPDPKCPTISEAERAFAMELDFKLTLSGDVEQRAAKIPLETNIRFAFKLLAKASNAPTVLDVSGPEWQSLQRAIKVRDRITHPKNISDLTISDEELSDVVIGFQWVLASRIKLGHDLNAILREQSEPPSTNE
;
A
#
# COMPACT_ATOMS: atom_id res chain seq x y z
N MET A 1 -0.73 -20.19 -1.82
CA MET A 1 0.37 -21.13 -1.49
C MET A 1 1.66 -20.41 -1.75
N VAL A 2 2.56 -20.40 -0.79
CA VAL A 2 3.92 -19.84 -0.96
C VAL A 2 4.75 -20.93 -1.64
N ASP A 3 5.49 -20.56 -2.69
CA ASP A 3 6.32 -21.49 -3.46
C ASP A 3 7.51 -21.99 -2.59
N GLU A 4 7.64 -23.31 -2.45
CA GLU A 4 8.71 -23.92 -1.66
C GLU A 4 10.11 -23.63 -2.23
N ASN A 5 10.20 -23.29 -3.51
CA ASN A 5 11.46 -22.94 -4.18
C ASN A 5 11.86 -21.46 -4.00
N MET A 6 11.02 -20.64 -3.36
CA MET A 6 11.30 -19.24 -3.10
C MET A 6 12.42 -19.08 -2.06
N PRO A 7 13.35 -18.11 -2.21
CA PRO A 7 14.37 -17.79 -1.21
C PRO A 7 13.76 -17.56 0.18
N PRO A 8 14.41 -17.99 1.26
CA PRO A 8 13.84 -17.93 2.61
C PRO A 8 13.34 -16.54 3.03
N GLU A 9 14.07 -15.49 2.69
CA GLU A 9 13.71 -14.09 2.97
C GLU A 9 12.45 -13.62 2.22
N HIS A 10 12.29 -14.05 0.95
CA HIS A 10 11.09 -13.77 0.16
C HIS A 10 9.90 -14.53 0.71
N ARG A 11 10.10 -15.78 1.16
CA ARG A 11 9.07 -16.60 1.77
C ARG A 11 8.56 -15.97 3.07
N ALA A 12 9.46 -15.60 3.97
CA ALA A 12 9.11 -14.97 5.24
C ALA A 12 8.33 -13.65 5.02
N LEU A 13 8.71 -12.85 4.03
CA LEU A 13 7.98 -11.63 3.68
C LEU A 13 6.59 -11.93 3.11
N ALA A 14 6.46 -12.95 2.26
CA ALA A 14 5.16 -13.37 1.71
C ALA A 14 4.22 -13.92 2.80
N GLU A 15 4.75 -14.68 3.75
CA GLU A 15 3.99 -15.18 4.90
C GLU A 15 3.51 -14.04 5.80
N LEU A 16 4.40 -13.11 6.16
CA LEU A 16 4.05 -11.91 6.93
C LEU A 16 2.97 -11.09 6.21
N HIS A 17 3.12 -10.88 4.91
CA HIS A 17 2.15 -10.17 4.09
C HIS A 17 0.77 -10.83 4.15
N ASN A 18 0.72 -12.14 3.91
CA ASN A 18 -0.53 -12.88 3.90
C ASN A 18 -1.19 -12.87 5.30
N ALA A 19 -0.42 -13.06 6.36
CA ALA A 19 -0.92 -13.01 7.74
C ALA A 19 -1.51 -11.64 8.07
N LEU A 20 -0.79 -10.56 7.77
CA LEU A 20 -1.22 -9.19 8.03
C LEU A 20 -2.49 -8.82 7.26
N LEU A 21 -2.55 -9.10 5.96
CA LEU A 21 -3.73 -8.81 5.16
C LEU A 21 -4.95 -9.66 5.55
N ASN A 22 -4.75 -10.92 5.94
CA ASN A 22 -5.84 -11.78 6.38
C ASN A 22 -6.44 -11.29 7.71
N GLU A 23 -5.61 -10.85 8.65
CA GLU A 23 -6.05 -10.30 9.91
C GLU A 23 -6.87 -9.03 9.70
N LEU A 24 -6.34 -8.06 8.95
CA LEU A 24 -7.03 -6.82 8.63
C LEU A 24 -8.33 -7.03 7.84
N ALA A 25 -8.36 -8.00 6.91
CA ALA A 25 -9.59 -8.39 6.20
C ALA A 25 -10.63 -9.01 7.16
N THR A 26 -10.17 -9.71 8.19
CA THR A 26 -11.04 -10.28 9.23
C THR A 26 -11.61 -9.18 10.12
N GLU A 27 -10.82 -8.17 10.49
CA GLU A 27 -11.31 -6.99 11.20
C GLU A 27 -12.37 -6.22 10.39
N ILE A 28 -12.14 -5.98 9.09
CA ILE A 28 -13.12 -5.34 8.20
C ILE A 28 -14.43 -6.14 8.19
N ARG A 29 -14.37 -7.46 8.00
CA ARG A 29 -15.56 -8.34 8.02
C ARG A 29 -16.29 -8.28 9.36
N THR A 30 -15.53 -8.24 10.46
CA THR A 30 -16.07 -8.16 11.83
C THR A 30 -16.81 -6.85 12.07
N VAL A 31 -16.29 -5.73 11.57
CA VAL A 31 -16.98 -4.43 11.66
C VAL A 31 -18.26 -4.43 10.84
N LEU A 32 -18.20 -4.94 9.61
CA LEU A 32 -19.37 -4.97 8.71
C LEU A 32 -20.45 -5.93 9.20
N LYS A 33 -20.10 -7.10 9.75
CA LYS A 33 -21.06 -8.12 10.25
C LYS A 33 -22.18 -8.45 9.26
N GLY A 34 -21.90 -8.36 7.95
CA GLY A 34 -22.90 -8.56 6.89
C GLY A 34 -23.87 -7.39 6.67
N LYS A 35 -23.68 -6.26 7.36
CA LYS A 35 -24.48 -5.03 7.20
C LYS A 35 -24.07 -4.27 5.95
N ALA A 36 -25.03 -3.61 5.31
CA ALA A 36 -24.75 -2.58 4.32
C ALA A 36 -24.22 -1.30 5.00
N GLY A 37 -23.49 -0.46 4.26
CA GLY A 37 -22.85 0.74 4.82
C GLY A 37 -23.82 1.71 5.53
N ASN A 38 -25.03 1.86 5.00
CA ASN A 38 -26.09 2.70 5.56
C ASN A 38 -26.69 2.14 6.88
N GLU A 39 -26.47 0.87 7.18
CA GLU A 39 -26.92 0.22 8.43
C GLU A 39 -25.88 0.32 9.56
N LEU A 40 -24.68 0.82 9.26
CA LEU A 40 -23.64 0.99 10.26
C LEU A 40 -23.93 2.18 11.16
N SER A 41 -23.84 1.95 12.47
CA SER A 41 -23.79 3.02 13.46
C SER A 41 -22.56 3.91 13.28
N GLN A 42 -22.60 5.13 13.81
CA GLN A 42 -21.44 6.05 13.72
C GLN A 42 -20.15 5.46 14.34
N SER A 43 -20.27 4.64 15.37
CA SER A 43 -19.11 3.94 15.95
C SER A 43 -18.54 2.91 14.97
N GLU A 44 -19.40 2.10 14.36
CA GLU A 44 -18.97 1.09 13.36
C GLU A 44 -18.38 1.76 12.12
N ARG A 45 -18.93 2.89 11.65
CA ARG A 45 -18.36 3.69 10.55
C ARG A 45 -16.93 4.14 10.86
N ARG A 46 -16.72 4.69 12.06
CA ARG A 46 -15.35 5.10 12.49
C ARG A 46 -14.39 3.92 12.59
N MET A 47 -14.85 2.77 13.09
CA MET A 47 -14.03 1.55 13.12
C MET A 47 -13.70 1.09 11.70
N PHE A 48 -14.68 1.07 10.80
CA PHE A 48 -14.49 0.71 9.40
C PHE A 48 -13.44 1.60 8.72
N VAL A 49 -13.54 2.91 8.87
CA VAL A 49 -12.54 3.84 8.31
C VAL A 49 -11.15 3.55 8.86
N ARG A 50 -11.01 3.37 10.18
CA ARG A 50 -9.70 3.12 10.80
C ARG A 50 -9.06 1.83 10.31
N VAL A 51 -9.80 0.72 10.27
CA VAL A 51 -9.24 -0.56 9.81
C VAL A 51 -8.97 -0.56 8.33
N THR A 52 -9.78 0.13 7.53
CA THR A 52 -9.53 0.30 6.09
C THR A 52 -8.22 1.04 5.84
N PHE A 53 -7.97 2.13 6.54
CA PHE A 53 -6.70 2.86 6.40
C PHE A 53 -5.51 2.11 6.97
N ALA A 54 -5.67 1.37 8.06
CA ALA A 54 -4.63 0.45 8.54
C ALA A 54 -4.28 -0.60 7.46
N SER A 55 -5.28 -1.11 6.74
CA SER A 55 -5.08 -2.05 5.63
C SER A 55 -4.32 -1.42 4.45
N ILE A 56 -4.65 -0.16 4.08
CA ILE A 56 -3.92 0.57 3.04
C ILE A 56 -2.46 0.80 3.46
N GLU A 57 -2.21 1.27 4.67
CA GLU A 57 -0.87 1.55 5.20
C GLU A 57 -0.02 0.25 5.26
N ALA A 58 -0.61 -0.85 5.74
CA ALA A 58 0.04 -2.16 5.75
C ALA A 58 0.39 -2.65 4.34
N LEU A 59 -0.54 -2.52 3.38
CA LEU A 59 -0.31 -2.90 1.99
C LEU A 59 0.85 -2.11 1.37
N ILE A 60 0.88 -0.79 1.58
CA ILE A 60 1.95 0.09 1.10
C ILE A 60 3.29 -0.28 1.72
N PHE A 61 3.32 -0.53 3.02
CA PHE A 61 4.52 -0.97 3.71
C PHE A 61 5.08 -2.26 3.09
N VAL A 62 4.22 -3.28 2.91
CA VAL A 62 4.62 -4.56 2.31
C VAL A 62 5.11 -4.39 0.87
N MET A 63 4.45 -3.56 0.05
CA MET A 63 4.90 -3.27 -1.31
C MET A 63 6.32 -2.68 -1.33
N LYS A 64 6.65 -1.79 -0.39
CA LYS A 64 8.01 -1.25 -0.24
C LYS A 64 9.01 -2.32 0.17
N GLN A 65 8.65 -3.22 1.09
CA GLN A 65 9.53 -4.32 1.50
C GLN A 65 9.76 -5.31 0.34
N ILE A 66 8.74 -5.67 -0.42
CA ILE A 66 8.88 -6.49 -1.62
C ILE A 66 9.84 -5.84 -2.62
N ALA A 67 9.72 -4.54 -2.85
CA ALA A 67 10.62 -3.83 -3.76
C ALA A 67 12.09 -3.84 -3.29
N LEU A 68 12.34 -3.80 -1.98
CA LEU A 68 13.70 -3.87 -1.43
C LEU A 68 14.33 -5.25 -1.53
N VAL A 69 13.50 -6.30 -1.48
CA VAL A 69 13.94 -7.71 -1.52
C VAL A 69 13.92 -8.26 -2.95
N ALA A 70 13.09 -7.67 -3.84
CA ALA A 70 13.08 -8.06 -5.24
C ALA A 70 14.51 -8.00 -5.81
N HIS A 71 15.02 -9.16 -6.19
CA HIS A 71 16.41 -9.28 -6.69
C HIS A 71 16.55 -8.40 -7.93
N PRO A 72 17.61 -7.57 -7.98
CA PRO A 72 17.87 -6.82 -9.18
C PRO A 72 18.23 -7.81 -10.29
N ASP A 73 17.33 -8.08 -11.20
CA ASP A 73 17.74 -8.42 -12.57
C ASP A 73 18.75 -7.32 -12.95
N PRO A 74 19.95 -7.64 -13.47
CA PRO A 74 20.89 -6.63 -13.95
C PRO A 74 20.28 -5.62 -14.92
N LYS A 75 19.12 -5.93 -15.51
CA LYS A 75 18.31 -5.05 -16.37
C LYS A 75 17.38 -4.13 -15.61
N CYS A 76 17.10 -4.37 -14.33
CA CYS A 76 16.23 -3.50 -13.53
C CYS A 76 16.99 -2.28 -13.02
N PRO A 77 16.35 -1.10 -13.01
CA PRO A 77 16.94 0.10 -12.44
C PRO A 77 17.26 -0.09 -10.95
N THR A 78 18.48 0.22 -10.54
CA THR A 78 18.91 0.12 -9.13
C THR A 78 18.11 1.04 -8.24
N ILE A 79 17.63 0.54 -7.10
CA ILE A 79 17.04 1.36 -6.03
C ILE A 79 18.16 2.18 -5.38
N SER A 80 18.02 3.50 -5.39
CA SER A 80 18.98 4.42 -4.76
C SER A 80 18.91 4.34 -3.24
N GLU A 81 20.00 4.77 -2.56
CA GLU A 81 20.03 4.82 -1.09
C GLU A 81 18.93 5.71 -0.50
N ALA A 82 18.57 6.81 -1.19
CA ALA A 82 17.47 7.67 -0.78
C ALA A 82 16.11 6.95 -0.89
N GLU A 83 15.88 6.21 -1.99
CA GLU A 83 14.66 5.40 -2.15
C GLU A 83 14.61 4.27 -1.10
N ARG A 84 15.74 3.66 -0.80
CA ARG A 84 15.86 2.64 0.25
C ARG A 84 15.50 3.23 1.63
N ALA A 85 16.03 4.40 1.96
CA ALA A 85 15.73 5.07 3.21
C ALA A 85 14.22 5.36 3.34
N PHE A 86 13.59 5.94 2.32
CA PHE A 86 12.14 6.17 2.33
C PHE A 86 11.31 4.88 2.34
N ALA A 87 11.76 3.82 1.70
CA ALA A 87 11.10 2.52 1.77
C ALA A 87 11.12 1.92 3.19
N MET A 88 12.19 2.16 3.91
CA MET A 88 12.36 1.80 5.33
C MET A 88 11.74 2.82 6.29
N GLU A 89 11.04 3.83 5.77
CA GLU A 89 10.41 4.92 6.54
C GLU A 89 11.43 5.71 7.39
N LEU A 90 12.64 5.87 6.88
CA LEU A 90 13.73 6.60 7.51
C LEU A 90 13.96 7.96 6.86
N ASP A 91 14.31 8.93 7.69
CA ASP A 91 14.78 10.26 7.31
C ASP A 91 16.01 10.59 8.15
N PHE A 92 16.85 11.49 7.65
CA PHE A 92 18.09 11.87 8.29
C PHE A 92 18.16 13.39 8.49
N LYS A 93 18.68 13.79 9.61
CA LYS A 93 18.87 15.21 9.96
C LYS A 93 20.30 15.42 10.44
N LEU A 94 20.92 16.54 10.04
CA LEU A 94 22.13 17.00 10.66
C LEU A 94 21.80 17.74 11.96
N THR A 95 22.47 17.34 13.04
CA THR A 95 22.41 18.06 14.32
C THR A 95 23.28 19.32 14.30
N LEU A 96 23.14 20.17 15.29
CA LEU A 96 24.01 21.34 15.44
C LEU A 96 25.48 20.99 15.72
N SER A 97 25.74 19.77 16.25
CA SER A 97 27.08 19.22 16.46
C SER A 97 27.71 18.66 15.17
N GLY A 98 26.93 18.55 14.07
CA GLY A 98 27.40 17.98 12.82
C GLY A 98 27.18 16.47 12.70
N ASP A 99 26.56 15.84 13.70
CA ASP A 99 26.22 14.42 13.67
C ASP A 99 25.00 14.13 12.80
N VAL A 100 24.92 12.92 12.24
CA VAL A 100 23.74 12.45 11.51
C VAL A 100 22.78 11.76 12.48
N GLU A 101 21.60 12.29 12.64
CA GLU A 101 20.50 11.70 13.42
C GLU A 101 19.49 11.03 12.47
N GLN A 102 19.21 9.74 12.71
CA GLN A 102 18.16 9.01 12.01
C GLN A 102 16.83 9.20 12.75
N ARG A 103 15.77 9.45 12.00
CA ARG A 103 14.40 9.60 12.52
C ARG A 103 13.38 8.91 11.61
N ALA A 104 12.14 8.69 12.11
CA ALA A 104 11.04 8.24 11.28
C ALA A 104 10.67 9.29 10.24
N ALA A 105 10.56 8.89 8.98
CA ALA A 105 10.11 9.75 7.90
C ALA A 105 8.61 10.07 8.06
N LYS A 106 8.26 11.35 7.98
CA LYS A 106 6.86 11.81 7.96
C LYS A 106 6.40 12.00 6.52
N ILE A 107 5.90 10.93 5.93
CA ILE A 107 5.46 10.92 4.53
C ILE A 107 3.92 11.02 4.49
N PRO A 108 3.33 12.04 3.85
CA PRO A 108 1.88 12.07 3.62
C PRO A 108 1.40 10.81 2.91
N LEU A 109 0.25 10.27 3.32
CA LEU A 109 -0.24 8.98 2.82
C LEU A 109 -0.37 8.94 1.29
N GLU A 110 -0.90 10.00 0.68
CA GLU A 110 -0.99 10.10 -0.79
C GLU A 110 0.39 9.96 -1.48
N THR A 111 1.40 10.63 -0.93
CA THR A 111 2.78 10.56 -1.42
C THR A 111 3.36 9.17 -1.23
N ASN A 112 3.09 8.54 -0.08
CA ASN A 112 3.56 7.20 0.25
C ASN A 112 2.94 6.13 -0.67
N ILE A 113 1.64 6.27 -0.99
CA ILE A 113 0.97 5.41 -1.97
C ILE A 113 1.69 5.50 -3.33
N ARG A 114 1.83 6.71 -3.86
CA ARG A 114 2.50 6.93 -5.17
C ARG A 114 3.93 6.39 -5.16
N PHE A 115 4.66 6.61 -4.07
CA PHE A 115 6.03 6.14 -3.92
C PHE A 115 6.12 4.61 -3.92
N ALA A 116 5.28 3.93 -3.14
CA ALA A 116 5.29 2.47 -3.05
C ALA A 116 5.02 1.80 -4.41
N PHE A 117 4.03 2.30 -5.16
CA PHE A 117 3.72 1.79 -6.50
C PHE A 117 4.88 2.03 -7.47
N LYS A 118 5.46 3.25 -7.50
CA LYS A 118 6.61 3.55 -8.35
C LYS A 118 7.83 2.71 -8.00
N LEU A 119 8.10 2.53 -6.70
CA LEU A 119 9.25 1.77 -6.24
C LEU A 119 9.13 0.30 -6.63
N LEU A 120 7.96 -0.31 -6.42
CA LEU A 120 7.72 -1.71 -6.78
C LEU A 120 7.78 -1.91 -8.29
N ALA A 121 7.16 -1.04 -9.08
CA ALA A 121 7.23 -1.08 -10.54
C ALA A 121 8.68 -0.96 -11.04
N LYS A 122 9.46 -0.02 -10.47
CA LYS A 122 10.88 0.16 -10.78
C LYS A 122 11.70 -1.08 -10.45
N ALA A 123 11.54 -1.63 -9.24
CA ALA A 123 12.28 -2.81 -8.78
C ALA A 123 12.02 -4.06 -9.61
N SER A 124 10.90 -4.11 -10.30
CA SER A 124 10.43 -5.27 -11.07
C SER A 124 10.38 -5.02 -12.57
N ASN A 125 10.90 -3.87 -13.03
CA ASN A 125 10.83 -3.44 -14.43
C ASN A 125 9.43 -3.48 -15.04
N ALA A 126 8.40 -3.29 -14.22
CA ALA A 126 7.01 -3.29 -14.65
C ALA A 126 6.52 -1.87 -14.99
N PRO A 127 5.53 -1.71 -15.88
CA PRO A 127 4.95 -0.40 -16.15
C PRO A 127 4.26 0.15 -14.88
N THR A 128 4.37 1.45 -14.66
CA THR A 128 3.63 2.11 -13.57
C THR A 128 2.16 2.17 -13.92
N VAL A 129 1.30 1.59 -13.09
CA VAL A 129 -0.14 1.44 -13.35
C VAL A 129 -1.04 2.32 -12.47
N LEU A 130 -0.46 3.25 -11.70
CA LEU A 130 -1.22 4.10 -10.80
C LEU A 130 -1.78 5.32 -11.55
N ASP A 131 -3.05 5.26 -11.92
CA ASP A 131 -3.76 6.41 -12.49
C ASP A 131 -4.32 7.29 -11.38
N VAL A 132 -3.71 8.45 -11.18
CA VAL A 132 -4.08 9.43 -10.15
C VAL A 132 -4.92 10.58 -10.72
N SER A 133 -5.43 10.46 -11.93
CA SER A 133 -6.29 11.46 -12.59
C SER A 133 -7.78 11.14 -12.43
N GLY A 134 -8.13 9.89 -12.11
CA GLY A 134 -9.49 9.39 -12.06
C GLY A 134 -10.30 9.81 -10.83
N PRO A 135 -11.62 9.61 -10.88
CA PRO A 135 -12.53 9.94 -9.77
C PRO A 135 -12.27 9.09 -8.51
N GLU A 136 -11.77 7.87 -8.67
CA GLU A 136 -11.46 6.97 -7.56
C GLU A 136 -10.29 7.50 -6.71
N TRP A 137 -9.28 8.08 -7.36
CA TRP A 137 -8.20 8.78 -6.67
C TRP A 137 -8.74 9.99 -5.88
N GLN A 138 -9.66 10.75 -6.46
CA GLN A 138 -10.31 11.86 -5.76
C GLN A 138 -11.12 11.39 -4.54
N SER A 139 -11.83 10.24 -4.66
CA SER A 139 -12.52 9.62 -3.53
C SER A 139 -11.52 9.23 -2.43
N LEU A 140 -10.39 8.63 -2.77
CA LEU A 140 -9.33 8.32 -1.79
C LEU A 140 -8.83 9.59 -1.09
N GLN A 141 -8.61 10.68 -1.82
CA GLN A 141 -8.18 11.95 -1.23
C GLN A 141 -9.21 12.52 -0.24
N ARG A 142 -10.52 12.42 -0.54
CA ARG A 142 -11.58 12.82 0.39
C ARG A 142 -11.62 11.88 1.60
N ALA A 143 -11.49 10.58 1.38
CA ALA A 143 -11.43 9.58 2.44
C ALA A 143 -10.25 9.80 3.41
N ILE A 144 -9.07 10.20 2.92
CA ILE A 144 -7.91 10.56 3.76
C ILE A 144 -8.28 11.72 4.69
N LYS A 145 -9.00 12.74 4.20
CA LYS A 145 -9.46 13.87 5.04
C LYS A 145 -10.43 13.42 6.12
N VAL A 146 -11.33 12.46 5.80
CA VAL A 146 -12.22 11.86 6.80
C VAL A 146 -11.42 11.12 7.88
N ARG A 147 -10.47 10.28 7.49
CA ARG A 147 -9.58 9.55 8.41
C ARG A 147 -8.83 10.51 9.34
N ASP A 148 -8.24 11.57 8.80
CA ASP A 148 -7.48 12.56 9.58
C ASP A 148 -8.38 13.30 10.57
N ARG A 149 -9.59 13.69 10.15
CA ARG A 149 -10.58 14.34 11.00
C ARG A 149 -11.00 13.45 12.17
N ILE A 150 -11.31 12.18 11.93
CA ILE A 150 -11.76 11.26 13.00
C ILE A 150 -10.60 10.77 13.89
N THR A 151 -9.37 10.94 13.45
CA THR A 151 -8.16 10.59 14.23
C THR A 151 -7.78 11.72 15.16
N HIS A 152 -7.98 12.98 14.74
CA HIS A 152 -7.66 14.19 15.48
C HIS A 152 -8.88 15.12 15.64
N PRO A 153 -9.99 14.62 16.26
CA PRO A 153 -11.23 15.39 16.35
C PRO A 153 -11.04 16.61 17.26
N LYS A 154 -11.58 17.74 16.84
CA LYS A 154 -11.59 19.00 17.63
C LYS A 154 -12.94 19.25 18.30
N ASN A 155 -13.99 18.60 17.79
CA ASN A 155 -15.34 18.69 18.31
C ASN A 155 -16.12 17.40 18.02
N ILE A 156 -17.34 17.30 18.57
CA ILE A 156 -18.17 16.09 18.42
C ILE A 156 -18.62 15.84 16.98
N SER A 157 -18.83 16.90 16.19
CA SER A 157 -19.25 16.76 14.79
C SER A 157 -18.17 16.17 13.90
N ASP A 158 -16.87 16.30 14.28
CA ASP A 158 -15.76 15.67 13.55
C ASP A 158 -15.83 14.15 13.59
N LEU A 159 -16.58 13.57 14.55
CA LEU A 159 -16.78 12.14 14.70
C LEU A 159 -17.96 11.60 13.87
N THR A 160 -18.69 12.47 13.16
CA THR A 160 -19.80 12.06 12.29
C THR A 160 -19.28 11.76 10.90
N ILE A 161 -19.67 10.60 10.35
CA ILE A 161 -19.32 10.14 9.00
C ILE A 161 -20.62 9.99 8.21
N SER A 162 -20.76 10.73 7.11
CA SER A 162 -21.91 10.65 6.22
C SER A 162 -21.86 9.39 5.34
N ASP A 163 -22.97 9.07 4.65
CA ASP A 163 -23.00 7.95 3.69
C ASP A 163 -22.09 8.22 2.50
N GLU A 164 -21.99 9.46 2.06
CA GLU A 164 -21.12 9.88 0.97
C GLU A 164 -19.61 9.70 1.36
N GLU A 165 -19.23 10.16 2.55
CA GLU A 165 -17.87 9.98 3.07
C GLU A 165 -17.52 8.50 3.23
N LEU A 166 -18.47 7.68 3.68
CA LEU A 166 -18.25 6.23 3.78
C LEU A 166 -18.09 5.59 2.39
N SER A 167 -18.88 6.04 1.40
CA SER A 167 -18.73 5.62 0.00
C SER A 167 -17.36 5.97 -0.57
N ASP A 168 -16.86 7.18 -0.29
CA ASP A 168 -15.49 7.58 -0.69
C ASP A 168 -14.41 6.66 -0.11
N VAL A 169 -14.56 6.24 1.15
CA VAL A 169 -13.65 5.28 1.79
C VAL A 169 -13.66 3.94 1.06
N VAL A 170 -14.84 3.42 0.73
CA VAL A 170 -14.99 2.14 0.02
C VAL A 170 -14.39 2.23 -1.38
N ILE A 171 -14.73 3.27 -2.16
CA ILE A 171 -14.24 3.48 -3.52
C ILE A 171 -12.72 3.62 -3.52
N GLY A 172 -12.17 4.46 -2.64
CA GLY A 172 -10.73 4.66 -2.54
C GLY A 172 -9.98 3.38 -2.16
N PHE A 173 -10.50 2.60 -1.24
CA PHE A 173 -9.92 1.31 -0.84
C PHE A 173 -9.94 0.29 -1.98
N GLN A 174 -11.08 0.14 -2.64
CA GLN A 174 -11.22 -0.76 -3.80
C GLN A 174 -10.25 -0.38 -4.92
N TRP A 175 -10.08 0.92 -5.17
CA TRP A 175 -9.14 1.41 -6.16
C TRP A 175 -7.68 1.06 -5.81
N VAL A 176 -7.25 1.22 -4.56
CA VAL A 176 -5.91 0.80 -4.11
C VAL A 176 -5.70 -0.69 -4.34
N LEU A 177 -6.68 -1.52 -3.95
CA LEU A 177 -6.61 -2.98 -4.15
C LEU A 177 -6.55 -3.36 -5.63
N ALA A 178 -7.42 -2.77 -6.47
CA ALA A 178 -7.44 -3.04 -7.91
C ALA A 178 -6.12 -2.64 -8.59
N SER A 179 -5.57 -1.48 -8.23
CA SER A 179 -4.27 -1.01 -8.73
C SER A 179 -3.14 -1.96 -8.34
N ARG A 180 -3.15 -2.45 -7.10
CA ARG A 180 -2.16 -3.43 -6.62
C ARG A 180 -2.29 -4.77 -7.33
N ILE A 181 -3.51 -5.25 -7.59
CA ILE A 181 -3.76 -6.49 -8.34
C ILE A 181 -3.24 -6.35 -9.77
N LYS A 182 -3.54 -5.24 -10.44
CA LYS A 182 -3.07 -4.95 -11.78
C LYS A 182 -1.54 -4.98 -11.85
N LEU A 183 -0.85 -4.31 -10.92
CA LEU A 183 0.61 -4.36 -10.84
C LEU A 183 1.12 -5.80 -10.65
N GLY A 184 0.46 -6.62 -9.83
CA GLY A 184 0.80 -8.03 -9.63
C GLY A 184 0.65 -8.87 -10.91
N HIS A 185 -0.35 -8.60 -11.73
CA HIS A 185 -0.53 -9.26 -13.04
C HIS A 185 0.58 -8.88 -14.02
N ASP A 186 0.95 -7.61 -14.07
CA ASP A 186 2.04 -7.13 -14.93
C ASP A 186 3.37 -7.78 -14.54
N LEU A 187 3.66 -7.92 -13.23
CA LEU A 187 4.83 -8.62 -12.71
C LEU A 187 4.85 -10.09 -13.13
N ASN A 188 3.73 -10.80 -13.00
CA ASN A 188 3.65 -12.21 -13.38
C ASN A 188 3.82 -12.42 -14.89
N ALA A 189 3.33 -11.48 -15.71
CA ALA A 189 3.53 -11.54 -17.17
C ALA A 189 5.02 -11.42 -17.53
N ILE A 190 5.72 -10.43 -16.95
CA ILE A 190 7.16 -10.22 -17.16
C ILE A 190 7.98 -11.45 -16.74
N LEU A 191 7.66 -12.06 -15.59
CA LEU A 191 8.37 -13.25 -15.11
C LEU A 191 8.17 -14.46 -16.04
N ARG A 192 7.00 -14.61 -16.65
CA ARG A 192 6.73 -15.67 -17.64
C ARG A 192 7.53 -15.47 -18.91
N GLU A 193 7.56 -14.25 -19.46
CA GLU A 193 8.33 -13.90 -20.65
C GLU A 193 9.84 -14.16 -20.47
N GLN A 194 10.36 -13.92 -19.24
CA GLN A 194 11.77 -14.19 -18.91
C GLN A 194 12.08 -15.67 -18.74
N SER A 195 11.09 -16.51 -18.44
CA SER A 195 11.25 -17.95 -18.24
C SER A 195 11.08 -18.77 -19.52
N GLU A 196 10.54 -18.20 -20.60
CA GLU A 196 10.46 -18.89 -21.90
C GLU A 196 11.84 -18.89 -22.58
N PRO A 197 12.35 -20.07 -22.98
CA PRO A 197 13.61 -20.14 -23.73
C PRO A 197 13.44 -19.37 -25.05
N PRO A 198 14.51 -18.69 -25.54
CA PRO A 198 14.46 -17.99 -26.81
C PRO A 198 14.00 -18.97 -27.89
N SER A 199 12.91 -18.61 -28.58
CA SER A 199 12.42 -19.39 -29.72
C SER A 199 13.55 -19.49 -30.73
N THR A 200 14.12 -20.68 -30.85
CA THR A 200 15.07 -21.03 -31.91
C THR A 200 14.31 -20.99 -33.23
N ASN A 201 14.32 -19.83 -33.89
CA ASN A 201 13.99 -19.76 -35.29
C ASN A 201 15.18 -20.36 -36.07
N GLU A 202 15.00 -21.64 -36.47
CA GLU A 202 15.77 -22.24 -37.54
C GLU A 202 15.36 -21.66 -38.90
#